data_61535e0eb3e71e533e835acbf28fb4fc
#
_entry.id   61535e0eb3e71e533e835acbf28fb4fc
#
_cell.length_a   1.000
_cell.length_b   1.000
_cell.length_c   1.000
_cell.angle_alpha   90.00
_cell.angle_beta   90.00
_cell.angle_gamma   90.00
#
_symmetry.space_group_name_H-M   'P 1'
#
loop_
_entity.id
_entity.type
_entity.pdbx_description
1 polymer ?
#
loop_
_entity_poly.entity_id
_entity_poly.type
_entity_poly.pdbx_seq_one_letter_code
_entity_poly.pdbx_strand_id
1 'polypeptide(L)'
;MINHVVLFKLKEFPAEEKTGILAELKIKLEGLRNKIEVLKYIEVGVNHEVESKSFDLVLISHFETMDDLETYRVHPEHVKVAARIGEVVVARAAVDYVF
;
A
#
# COMPACT_ATOMS: atom_id res chain seq x y z
N MET A 1 16.03 9.83 -5.31
CA MET A 1 15.08 9.12 -4.43
C MET A 1 14.40 7.98 -5.18
N ILE A 2 13.86 7.06 -4.44
CA ILE A 2 13.09 5.93 -5.01
C ILE A 2 11.61 6.19 -4.75
N ASN A 3 10.79 6.07 -5.79
CA ASN A 3 9.34 6.04 -5.68
C ASN A 3 8.87 4.59 -5.78
N HIS A 4 8.29 4.09 -4.70
CA HIS A 4 7.73 2.75 -4.61
C HIS A 4 6.22 2.87 -4.83
N VAL A 5 5.75 2.41 -5.98
CA VAL A 5 4.33 2.49 -6.37
C VAL A 5 3.75 1.10 -6.42
N VAL A 6 2.70 0.85 -5.67
CA VAL A 6 2.03 -0.45 -5.63
C VAL A 6 0.54 -0.26 -5.87
N LEU A 7 -0.01 -1.11 -6.72
CA LEU A 7 -1.45 -1.19 -6.95
C LEU A 7 -1.96 -2.46 -6.30
N PHE A 8 -3.10 -2.37 -5.62
CA PHE A 8 -3.73 -3.52 -4.98
C PHE A 8 -5.14 -3.71 -5.50
N LYS A 9 -5.49 -4.96 -5.77
CA LYS A 9 -6.85 -5.38 -6.10
C LYS A 9 -7.37 -6.28 -4.99
N LEU A 10 -8.50 -5.92 -4.39
CA LEU A 10 -9.12 -6.72 -3.33
C LEU A 10 -9.80 -7.95 -3.92
N LYS A 11 -9.92 -8.98 -3.09
CA LYS A 11 -10.85 -10.07 -3.33
C LYS A 11 -12.26 -9.50 -3.44
N GLU A 12 -13.20 -10.27 -3.95
CA GLU A 12 -14.58 -9.83 -4.01
C GLU A 12 -15.21 -9.78 -2.62
N PHE A 13 -15.79 -8.63 -2.30
CA PHE A 13 -16.52 -8.37 -1.08
C PHE A 13 -17.80 -7.60 -1.41
N PRO A 14 -18.84 -7.71 -0.59
CA PRO A 14 -19.99 -6.81 -0.71
C PRO A 14 -19.54 -5.34 -0.65
N ALA A 15 -20.21 -4.46 -1.37
CA ALA A 15 -19.79 -3.07 -1.54
C ALA A 15 -19.50 -2.33 -0.23
N GLU A 16 -20.35 -2.48 0.77
CA GLU A 16 -20.16 -1.84 2.09
C GLU A 16 -18.92 -2.37 2.83
N GLU A 17 -18.72 -3.69 2.77
CA GLU A 17 -17.55 -4.32 3.39
C GLU A 17 -16.27 -3.87 2.69
N LYS A 18 -16.29 -3.82 1.36
CA LYS A 18 -15.16 -3.34 0.55
C LYS A 18 -14.77 -1.92 0.91
N THR A 19 -15.74 -1.03 1.03
CA THR A 19 -15.50 0.37 1.43
C THR A 19 -14.81 0.44 2.79
N GLY A 20 -15.25 -0.37 3.75
CA GLY A 20 -14.64 -0.42 5.07
C GLY A 20 -13.20 -0.95 5.05
N ILE A 21 -12.96 -1.99 4.26
CA ILE A 21 -11.60 -2.55 4.11
C ILE A 21 -10.66 -1.54 3.48
N LEU A 22 -11.09 -0.84 2.42
CA LEU A 22 -10.26 0.17 1.77
C LEU A 22 -9.91 1.31 2.73
N ALA A 23 -10.86 1.76 3.53
CA ALA A 23 -10.61 2.78 4.55
C ALA A 23 -9.63 2.28 5.62
N GLU A 24 -9.77 1.05 6.05
CA GLU A 24 -8.85 0.41 7.00
C GLU A 24 -7.42 0.37 6.46
N LEU A 25 -7.24 -0.11 5.23
CA LEU A 25 -5.92 -0.23 4.62
C LEU A 25 -5.26 1.14 4.44
N LYS A 26 -6.02 2.15 4.04
CA LYS A 26 -5.51 3.51 3.90
C LYS A 26 -4.97 4.03 5.24
N ILE A 27 -5.73 3.89 6.31
CA ILE A 27 -5.33 4.33 7.64
C ILE A 27 -4.08 3.60 8.12
N LYS A 28 -4.04 2.28 7.96
CA LYS A 28 -2.91 1.47 8.40
C LYS A 28 -1.63 1.77 7.63
N LEU A 29 -1.72 1.91 6.31
CA LEU A 29 -0.57 2.22 5.47
C LEU A 29 -0.05 3.63 5.74
N GLU A 30 -0.91 4.63 5.73
CA GLU A 30 -0.50 6.01 5.98
C GLU A 30 0.03 6.20 7.41
N GLY A 31 -0.45 5.41 8.37
CA GLY A 31 0.04 5.40 9.73
C GLY A 31 1.49 4.95 9.89
N LEU A 32 2.05 4.26 8.89
CA LEU A 32 3.45 3.83 8.94
C LEU A 32 4.43 4.99 8.86
N ARG A 33 4.01 6.15 8.35
CA ARG A 33 4.87 7.34 8.23
C ARG A 33 5.52 7.74 9.56
N ASN A 34 4.79 7.59 10.66
CA ASN A 34 5.27 7.96 11.98
C ASN A 34 5.96 6.81 12.73
N LYS A 35 6.03 5.63 12.13
CA LYS A 35 6.57 4.43 12.77
C LYS A 35 7.86 3.93 12.14
N ILE A 36 8.15 4.32 10.90
CA ILE A 36 9.31 3.83 10.13
C ILE A 36 10.11 5.02 9.63
N GLU A 37 11.30 5.19 10.17
CA GLU A 37 12.15 6.36 9.95
C GLU A 37 12.57 6.52 8.49
N VAL A 38 12.89 5.43 7.79
CA VAL A 38 13.35 5.48 6.40
C VAL A 38 12.23 5.81 5.40
N LEU A 39 10.98 5.75 5.82
CA LEU A 39 9.83 6.10 5.00
C LEU A 39 9.68 7.62 4.98
N LYS A 40 10.00 8.26 3.85
CA LYS A 40 10.04 9.73 3.72
C LYS A 40 8.70 10.33 3.31
N TYR A 41 7.89 9.55 2.60
CA TYR A 41 6.56 9.98 2.15
C TYR A 41 5.69 8.76 1.94
N ILE A 42 4.42 8.87 2.25
CA ILE A 42 3.44 7.83 1.95
C ILE A 42 2.09 8.46 1.66
N GLU A 43 1.45 7.97 0.61
CA GLU A 43 0.11 8.37 0.22
C GLU A 43 -0.62 7.13 -0.27
N VAL A 44 -1.88 7.00 0.12
CA VAL A 44 -2.75 5.94 -0.39
C VAL A 44 -3.95 6.59 -1.05
N GLY A 45 -4.15 6.25 -2.33
CA GLY A 45 -5.31 6.69 -3.10
C GLY A 45 -6.28 5.54 -3.28
N VAL A 46 -7.56 5.77 -3.02
CA VAL A 46 -8.62 4.80 -3.31
C VAL A 46 -9.23 5.14 -4.65
N ASN A 47 -9.39 4.13 -5.52
CA ASN A 47 -9.92 4.36 -6.85
C ASN A 47 -11.35 4.91 -6.78
N HIS A 48 -11.61 5.96 -7.57
CA HIS A 48 -12.92 6.61 -7.61
C HIS A 48 -13.98 5.71 -8.29
N GLU A 49 -13.61 5.13 -9.42
CA GLU A 49 -14.48 4.20 -10.15
C GLU A 49 -13.71 2.92 -10.44
N VAL A 50 -14.30 1.78 -10.07
CA VAL A 50 -13.68 0.48 -10.27
C VAL A 50 -14.42 -0.27 -11.36
N GLU A 51 -13.69 -0.59 -12.43
CA GLU A 51 -14.14 -1.47 -13.50
C GLU A 51 -13.45 -2.84 -13.34
N SER A 52 -13.84 -3.82 -14.15
CA SER A 52 -13.28 -5.17 -14.07
C SER A 52 -11.76 -5.23 -14.25
N LYS A 53 -11.18 -4.24 -14.96
CA LYS A 53 -9.74 -4.12 -15.21
C LYS A 53 -9.02 -3.20 -14.23
N SER A 54 -9.76 -2.54 -13.34
CA SER A 54 -9.21 -1.54 -12.43
C SER A 54 -8.71 -2.21 -11.15
N PHE A 55 -7.66 -1.63 -10.57
CA PHE A 55 -7.24 -1.95 -9.21
C PHE A 55 -7.96 -1.02 -8.23
N ASP A 56 -7.98 -1.39 -6.96
CA ASP A 56 -8.82 -0.71 -5.97
C ASP A 56 -8.11 0.44 -5.26
N LEU A 57 -6.80 0.31 -5.05
CA LEU A 57 -6.05 1.37 -4.41
C LEU A 57 -4.60 1.40 -4.89
N VAL A 58 -3.99 2.59 -4.75
CA VAL A 58 -2.59 2.82 -5.05
C VAL A 58 -1.86 3.25 -3.77
N LEU A 59 -0.67 2.69 -3.58
CA LEU A 59 0.27 3.10 -2.54
C LEU A 59 1.43 3.80 -3.23
N ILE A 60 1.73 5.02 -2.79
CA ILE A 60 2.89 5.78 -3.24
C ILE A 60 3.76 6.04 -2.01
N SER A 61 5.03 5.64 -2.07
CA SER A 61 5.95 5.84 -0.95
C SER A 61 7.35 6.15 -1.44
N HIS A 62 8.06 7.01 -0.69
CA HIS A 62 9.38 7.49 -1.09
C HIS A 62 10.45 7.06 -0.10
N PHE A 63 11.59 6.65 -0.64
CA PHE A 63 12.78 6.25 0.12
C PHE A 63 14.02 6.88 -0.52
N GLU A 64 15.06 7.12 0.27
CA GLU A 64 16.30 7.68 -0.28
C GLU A 64 17.04 6.67 -1.15
N THR A 65 17.02 5.38 -0.76
CA THR A 65 17.74 4.32 -1.46
C THR A 65 16.90 3.03 -1.52
N MET A 66 17.33 2.09 -2.37
CA MET A 66 16.73 0.76 -2.39
C MET A 66 16.97 0.00 -1.08
N ASP A 67 18.11 0.24 -0.43
CA ASP A 67 18.39 -0.37 0.87
C ASP A 67 17.39 0.11 1.93
N ASP A 68 17.01 1.36 1.89
CA ASP A 68 15.98 1.90 2.78
C ASP A 68 14.61 1.28 2.49
N LEU A 69 14.28 1.05 1.23
CA LEU A 69 13.06 0.33 0.85
C LEU A 69 13.07 -1.09 1.45
N GLU A 70 14.20 -1.78 1.41
CA GLU A 70 14.32 -3.11 1.98
C GLU A 70 14.18 -3.08 3.51
N THR A 71 14.77 -2.07 4.17
CA THR A 71 14.59 -1.85 5.61
C THR A 71 13.12 -1.68 5.98
N TYR A 72 12.38 -0.92 5.17
CA TYR A 72 10.94 -0.75 5.33
C TYR A 72 10.20 -2.08 5.16
N ARG A 73 10.56 -2.84 4.12
CA ARG A 73 9.89 -4.08 3.78
C ARG A 73 9.91 -5.10 4.92
N VAL A 74 11.02 -5.20 5.63
CA VAL A 74 11.20 -6.16 6.72
C VAL A 74 10.89 -5.57 8.10
N HIS A 75 10.55 -4.29 8.18
CA HIS A 75 10.24 -3.64 9.46
C HIS A 75 9.01 -4.28 10.10
N PRO A 76 9.04 -4.57 11.42
CA PRO A 76 7.90 -5.22 12.09
C PRO A 76 6.56 -4.53 11.89
N GLU A 77 6.54 -3.20 11.88
CA GLU A 77 5.29 -2.45 11.67
C GLU A 77 4.73 -2.65 10.25
N HIS A 78 5.62 -2.71 9.24
CA HIS A 78 5.21 -3.01 7.87
C HIS A 78 4.71 -4.45 7.75
N VAL A 79 5.41 -5.39 8.38
CA VAL A 79 5.04 -6.82 8.32
C VAL A 79 3.62 -7.04 8.86
N LYS A 80 3.23 -6.34 9.92
CA LYS A 80 1.87 -6.43 10.46
C LYS A 80 0.82 -5.97 9.45
N VAL A 81 1.07 -4.84 8.78
CA VAL A 81 0.15 -4.31 7.77
C VAL A 81 0.12 -5.20 6.54
N ALA A 82 1.29 -5.70 6.11
CA ALA A 82 1.40 -6.63 4.97
C ALA A 82 0.61 -7.92 5.21
N ALA A 83 0.60 -8.43 6.43
CA ALA A 83 -0.18 -9.62 6.77
C ALA A 83 -1.68 -9.38 6.56
N ARG A 84 -2.19 -8.22 6.98
CA ARG A 84 -3.59 -7.85 6.76
C ARG A 84 -3.91 -7.69 5.28
N ILE A 85 -3.02 -7.03 4.52
CA ILE A 85 -3.17 -6.88 3.08
C ILE A 85 -3.26 -8.26 2.41
N GLY A 86 -2.40 -9.19 2.80
CA GLY A 86 -2.41 -10.56 2.27
C GLY A 86 -3.73 -11.30 2.48
N GLU A 87 -4.49 -10.96 3.52
CA GLU A 87 -5.79 -11.57 3.77
C GLU A 87 -6.88 -11.12 2.79
N VAL A 88 -6.78 -9.90 2.27
CA VAL A 88 -7.86 -9.26 1.52
C VAL A 88 -7.53 -8.95 0.05
N VAL A 89 -6.26 -9.04 -0.36
CA VAL A 89 -5.81 -8.71 -1.71
C VAL A 89 -5.71 -9.97 -2.57
N VAL A 90 -6.21 -9.90 -3.81
CA VAL A 90 -6.13 -10.98 -4.78
C VAL A 90 -5.04 -10.75 -5.82
N ALA A 91 -4.68 -9.50 -6.07
CA ALA A 91 -3.64 -9.15 -7.05
C ALA A 91 -2.94 -7.87 -6.65
N ARG A 92 -1.65 -7.81 -6.98
CA ARG A 92 -0.85 -6.60 -6.78
C ARG A 92 0.11 -6.41 -7.95
N ALA A 93 0.46 -5.17 -8.21
CA ALA A 93 1.48 -4.80 -9.19
C ALA A 93 2.35 -3.71 -8.58
N ALA A 94 3.62 -3.71 -8.89
CA ALA A 94 4.55 -2.74 -8.30
C ALA A 94 5.55 -2.23 -9.34
N VAL A 95 5.91 -0.95 -9.18
CA VAL A 95 7.00 -0.33 -9.92
C VAL A 95 7.81 0.49 -8.92
N ASP A 96 9.13 0.27 -8.93
CA ASP A 96 10.08 1.05 -8.13
C ASP A 96 10.97 1.80 -9.11
N TYR A 97 10.99 3.12 -9.03
CA TYR A 97 11.79 3.92 -9.96
C TYR A 97 12.44 5.10 -9.28
N VAL A 98 13.54 5.56 -9.89
CA VAL A 98 14.27 6.74 -9.42
C VAL A 98 13.60 8.00 -9.97
N PHE A 99 13.48 8.99 -9.11
CA PHE A 99 12.93 10.29 -9.49
C PHE A 99 13.68 11.45 -8.83
#